data_275156ecb45ca077fd27c5043b12799f
#
_entry.id   275156ecb45ca077fd27c5043b12799f
#
_cell.length_a   1.000
_cell.length_b   1.000
_cell.length_c   1.000
_cell.angle_alpha   90.00
_cell.angle_beta   90.00
_cell.angle_gamma   90.00
#
_symmetry.space_group_name_H-M   'P 1'
#
loop_
_entity.id
_entity.type
_entity.pdbx_description
1 polymer ?
#
loop_
_entity_poly.entity_id
_entity_poly.type
_entity_poly.pdbx_seq_one_letter_code
_entity_poly.pdbx_strand_id
1 'polypeptide(L)'
;MKVLKWGLLAAVLIQLIPYGHTHTNPPVTQEPAWDSPATRELIHRACYDCHSNQTVWPWYANVAPMSWLLQRDVNGGRSHLNFTEWDKPQRHAKDVDDEVTKGDMPPWFYLPMHPAARLSAEEKQALIDGATKSLGPQGAQEPSRRASVQPVSK
;
A
#
# COMPACT_ATOMS: atom_id res chain seq x y z
N MET A 1 36.72 15.31 -16.07
CA MET A 1 36.36 16.42 -15.15
C MET A 1 35.10 17.19 -15.57
N LYS A 2 34.91 17.59 -16.85
CA LYS A 2 33.71 18.35 -17.29
C LYS A 2 32.41 17.56 -17.11
N VAL A 3 32.36 16.28 -17.50
CA VAL A 3 31.17 15.41 -17.35
C VAL A 3 30.71 15.28 -15.87
N LEU A 4 31.67 15.11 -14.96
CA LEU A 4 31.37 15.03 -13.52
C LEU A 4 30.73 16.33 -12.99
N LYS A 5 31.24 17.49 -13.41
CA LYS A 5 30.69 18.80 -13.03
C LYS A 5 29.25 18.99 -13.53
N TRP A 6 28.97 18.60 -14.78
CA TRP A 6 27.59 18.65 -15.31
C TRP A 6 26.65 17.67 -14.64
N GLY A 7 27.13 16.47 -14.30
CA GLY A 7 26.34 15.49 -13.54
C GLY A 7 25.98 15.98 -12.14
N LEU A 8 26.94 16.58 -11.42
CA LEU A 8 26.67 17.19 -10.11
C LEU A 8 25.70 18.37 -10.20
N LEU A 9 25.87 19.24 -11.19
CA LEU A 9 24.95 20.35 -11.40
C LEU A 9 23.52 19.84 -11.68
N ALA A 10 23.38 18.85 -12.56
CA ALA A 10 22.07 18.24 -12.82
C ALA A 10 21.46 17.62 -11.55
N ALA A 11 22.25 16.89 -10.75
CA ALA A 11 21.80 16.31 -9.50
C ALA A 11 21.31 17.36 -8.48
N VAL A 12 21.93 18.53 -8.46
CA VAL A 12 21.46 19.65 -7.63
C VAL A 12 20.19 20.28 -8.20
N LEU A 13 20.14 20.49 -9.51
CA LEU A 13 19.00 21.15 -10.15
C LEU A 13 17.70 20.34 -10.04
N ILE A 14 17.77 19.00 -10.11
CA ILE A 14 16.58 18.15 -9.95
C ILE A 14 15.98 18.23 -8.54
N GLN A 15 16.76 18.62 -7.51
CA GLN A 15 16.22 18.81 -6.16
C GLN A 15 15.27 20.03 -6.07
N LEU A 16 15.30 20.94 -7.04
CA LEU A 16 14.40 22.10 -7.07
C LEU A 16 12.99 21.74 -7.55
N ILE A 17 12.79 20.53 -8.07
CA ILE A 17 11.47 20.04 -8.51
C ILE A 17 10.71 19.55 -7.29
N PRO A 18 9.57 20.18 -6.90
CA PRO A 18 8.89 19.89 -5.64
C PRO A 18 8.08 18.58 -5.65
N TYR A 19 7.99 17.87 -6.76
CA TYR A 19 7.25 16.62 -6.87
C TYR A 19 7.82 15.56 -5.91
N GLY A 20 6.94 14.89 -5.19
CA GLY A 20 7.32 13.81 -4.27
C GLY A 20 7.79 14.26 -2.88
N HIS A 21 7.68 15.55 -2.54
CA HIS A 21 8.12 16.06 -1.24
C HIS A 21 6.97 16.31 -0.25
N THR A 22 5.73 16.14 -0.65
CA THR A 22 4.56 16.46 0.21
C THR A 22 4.24 15.39 1.24
N HIS A 23 4.62 14.14 1.00
CA HIS A 23 4.48 12.98 1.91
C HIS A 23 3.10 12.91 2.60
N THR A 24 2.04 13.10 1.83
CA THR A 24 0.68 13.17 2.39
C THR A 24 0.17 11.78 2.77
N ASN A 25 -0.31 11.65 4.00
CA ASN A 25 -1.10 10.52 4.46
C ASN A 25 -2.53 10.99 4.75
N PRO A 26 -3.49 10.71 3.83
CA PRO A 26 -4.90 11.03 4.06
C PRO A 26 -5.46 10.32 5.29
N PRO A 27 -6.60 10.73 5.84
CA PRO A 27 -7.24 10.03 6.95
C PRO A 27 -7.56 8.58 6.59
N VAL A 28 -7.40 7.69 7.56
CA VAL A 28 -7.90 6.32 7.49
C VAL A 28 -9.41 6.35 7.71
N THR A 29 -10.17 5.73 6.83
CA THR A 29 -11.64 5.67 6.94
C THR A 29 -12.12 4.30 7.40
N GLN A 30 -11.64 3.23 6.76
CA GLN A 30 -12.01 1.86 7.11
C GLN A 30 -10.93 0.88 6.64
N GLU A 31 -10.67 -0.16 7.43
CA GLU A 31 -9.89 -1.34 7.01
C GLU A 31 -10.82 -2.50 6.62
N PRO A 32 -10.32 -3.51 5.86
CA PRO A 32 -11.02 -4.77 5.66
C PRO A 32 -11.32 -5.48 6.97
N ALA A 33 -12.34 -6.33 6.97
CA ALA A 33 -12.55 -7.29 8.04
C ALA A 33 -11.55 -8.44 7.87
N TRP A 34 -10.39 -8.30 8.50
CA TRP A 34 -9.32 -9.30 8.43
C TRP A 34 -9.76 -10.62 9.05
N ASP A 35 -9.46 -11.75 8.39
CA ASP A 35 -9.73 -13.10 8.91
C ASP A 35 -8.93 -13.39 10.19
N SER A 36 -7.75 -12.78 10.31
CA SER A 36 -6.90 -12.92 11.49
C SER A 36 -5.96 -11.72 11.70
N PRO A 37 -5.49 -11.49 12.94
CA PRO A 37 -4.42 -10.52 13.20
C PRO A 37 -3.12 -10.82 12.44
N ALA A 38 -2.83 -12.10 12.19
CA ALA A 38 -1.62 -12.50 11.46
C ALA A 38 -1.69 -12.08 9.99
N THR A 39 -2.83 -12.23 9.34
CA THR A 39 -3.04 -11.74 7.97
C THR A 39 -2.87 -10.23 7.88
N ARG A 40 -3.49 -9.51 8.82
CA ARG A 40 -3.34 -8.05 8.89
C ARG A 40 -1.87 -7.64 9.02
N GLU A 41 -1.11 -8.31 9.87
CA GLU A 41 0.31 -8.02 10.10
C GLU A 41 1.16 -8.29 8.84
N LEU A 42 0.93 -9.40 8.14
CA LEU A 42 1.64 -9.71 6.89
C LEU A 42 1.36 -8.67 5.81
N ILE A 43 0.10 -8.27 5.63
CA ILE A 43 -0.30 -7.25 4.66
C ILE A 43 0.23 -5.87 5.09
N HIS A 44 0.18 -5.54 6.36
CA HIS A 44 0.72 -4.28 6.88
C HIS A 44 2.22 -4.17 6.57
N ARG A 45 2.98 -5.22 6.83
CA ARG A 45 4.43 -5.27 6.66
C ARG A 45 4.86 -5.23 5.19
N ALA A 46 4.08 -5.85 4.29
CA ALA A 46 4.47 -6.02 2.89
C ALA A 46 3.81 -5.02 1.92
N CYS A 47 2.65 -4.45 2.25
CA CYS A 47 1.82 -3.74 1.29
C CYS A 47 1.47 -2.31 1.71
N TYR A 48 1.39 -2.01 3.02
CA TYR A 48 0.80 -0.76 3.51
C TYR A 48 1.55 0.50 3.09
N ASP A 49 2.86 0.45 2.88
CA ASP A 49 3.61 1.64 2.46
C ASP A 49 3.10 2.22 1.14
N CYS A 50 2.67 1.38 0.19
CA CYS A 50 2.11 1.83 -1.08
C CYS A 50 0.57 1.75 -1.13
N HIS A 51 -0.04 0.81 -0.40
CA HIS A 51 -1.46 0.49 -0.51
C HIS A 51 -2.29 0.93 0.71
N SER A 52 -1.86 1.98 1.40
CA SER A 52 -2.62 2.56 2.52
C SER A 52 -2.40 4.07 2.67
N ASN A 53 -3.21 4.71 3.52
CA ASN A 53 -3.00 6.08 3.96
C ASN A 53 -2.05 6.16 5.18
N GLN A 54 -1.24 5.10 5.42
CA GLN A 54 -0.31 4.99 6.55
C GLN A 54 1.13 4.73 6.08
N THR A 55 1.52 5.29 4.94
CA THR A 55 2.88 5.19 4.40
C THR A 55 3.91 5.69 5.42
N VAL A 56 4.92 4.87 5.69
CA VAL A 56 6.11 5.29 6.44
C VAL A 56 7.13 5.85 5.46
N TRP A 57 7.16 7.17 5.31
CA TRP A 57 8.03 7.85 4.37
C TRP A 57 9.49 7.77 4.81
N PRO A 58 10.37 7.07 4.08
CA PRO A 58 11.78 6.97 4.45
C PRO A 58 12.53 8.27 4.15
N TRP A 59 13.72 8.45 4.74
CA TRP A 59 14.52 9.67 4.55
C TRP A 59 14.83 9.99 3.08
N TYR A 60 15.04 8.97 2.26
CA TYR A 60 15.35 9.12 0.83
C TYR A 60 14.14 9.55 -0.01
N ALA A 61 12.93 9.53 0.55
CA ALA A 61 11.76 10.14 -0.05
C ALA A 61 11.87 11.67 -0.20
N ASN A 62 12.89 12.28 0.43
CA ASN A 62 13.19 13.70 0.31
C ASN A 62 14.25 14.01 -0.76
N VAL A 63 14.77 13.01 -1.48
CA VAL A 63 15.88 13.16 -2.41
C VAL A 63 15.47 12.71 -3.81
N ALA A 64 15.45 13.64 -4.76
CA ALA A 64 15.19 13.30 -6.17
C ALA A 64 16.37 12.51 -6.78
N PRO A 65 16.14 11.52 -7.65
CA PRO A 65 14.84 11.14 -8.23
C PRO A 65 14.03 10.14 -7.39
N MET A 66 14.56 9.67 -6.23
CA MET A 66 13.86 8.67 -5.40
C MET A 66 12.52 9.20 -4.87
N SER A 67 12.45 10.48 -4.49
CA SER A 67 11.20 11.12 -4.07
C SER A 67 10.09 10.99 -5.14
N TRP A 68 10.46 11.12 -6.41
CA TRP A 68 9.52 11.02 -7.52
C TRP A 68 9.02 9.59 -7.71
N LEU A 69 9.93 8.61 -7.60
CA LEU A 69 9.59 7.20 -7.72
C LEU A 69 8.62 6.79 -6.60
N LEU A 70 8.97 7.08 -5.34
CA LEU A 70 8.13 6.73 -4.20
C LEU A 70 6.75 7.39 -4.28
N GLN A 71 6.69 8.68 -4.60
CA GLN A 71 5.41 9.38 -4.72
C GLN A 71 4.52 8.77 -5.81
N ARG A 72 5.13 8.41 -6.96
CA ARG A 72 4.42 7.73 -8.04
C ARG A 72 3.89 6.37 -7.58
N ASP A 73 4.73 5.58 -6.91
CA ASP A 73 4.38 4.21 -6.48
C ASP A 73 3.30 4.24 -5.40
N VAL A 74 3.39 5.16 -4.42
CA VAL A 74 2.35 5.35 -3.40
C VAL A 74 1.03 5.82 -4.03
N ASN A 75 1.08 6.78 -4.94
CA ASN A 75 -0.13 7.25 -5.64
C ASN A 75 -0.75 6.14 -6.49
N GLY A 76 0.07 5.38 -7.20
CA GLY A 76 -0.35 4.22 -7.99
C GLY A 76 -0.95 3.13 -7.10
N GLY A 77 -0.26 2.74 -6.05
CA GLY A 77 -0.73 1.74 -5.08
C GLY A 77 -2.10 2.10 -4.52
N ARG A 78 -2.23 3.31 -3.95
CA ARG A 78 -3.50 3.81 -3.37
C ARG A 78 -4.64 3.88 -4.39
N SER A 79 -4.35 4.20 -5.65
CA SER A 79 -5.37 4.29 -6.69
C SER A 79 -5.88 2.94 -7.18
N HIS A 80 -5.06 1.90 -7.09
CA HIS A 80 -5.43 0.54 -7.47
C HIS A 80 -6.10 -0.21 -6.33
N LEU A 81 -5.51 -0.12 -5.13
CA LEU A 81 -5.98 -0.78 -3.93
C LEU A 81 -5.54 0.03 -2.70
N ASN A 82 -6.47 0.37 -1.81
CA ASN A 82 -6.17 1.08 -0.57
C ASN A 82 -6.84 0.38 0.63
N PHE A 83 -6.04 -0.31 1.42
CA PHE A 83 -6.50 -1.06 2.60
C PHE A 83 -7.06 -0.18 3.73
N THR A 84 -6.87 1.12 3.67
CA THR A 84 -7.38 2.07 4.68
C THR A 84 -8.56 2.90 4.23
N GLU A 85 -9.07 2.63 3.03
CA GLU A 85 -10.28 3.25 2.46
C GLU A 85 -11.28 2.16 2.00
N TRP A 86 -11.50 1.14 2.82
CA TRP A 86 -12.34 -0.01 2.48
C TRP A 86 -13.83 0.31 2.38
N ASP A 87 -14.23 1.48 2.82
CA ASP A 87 -15.54 2.09 2.56
C ASP A 87 -15.77 2.48 1.11
N LYS A 88 -14.70 2.48 0.28
CA LYS A 88 -14.74 2.75 -1.15
C LYS A 88 -14.56 1.46 -1.97
N PRO A 89 -15.06 1.39 -3.22
CA PRO A 89 -14.87 0.22 -4.08
C PRO A 89 -13.38 -0.09 -4.32
N GLN A 90 -12.95 -1.30 -3.97
CA GLN A 90 -11.59 -1.80 -4.16
C GLN A 90 -11.56 -2.83 -5.31
N ARG A 91 -11.50 -2.36 -6.55
CA ARG A 91 -11.65 -3.20 -7.76
C ARG A 91 -10.57 -4.28 -7.91
N HIS A 92 -9.37 -4.01 -7.39
CA HIS A 92 -8.20 -4.89 -7.48
C HIS A 92 -7.96 -5.71 -6.20
N ALA A 93 -8.89 -5.70 -5.25
CA ALA A 93 -8.77 -6.50 -4.03
C ALA A 93 -8.66 -8.01 -4.32
N LYS A 94 -9.33 -8.48 -5.37
CA LYS A 94 -9.31 -9.88 -5.80
C LYS A 94 -8.00 -10.31 -6.48
N ASP A 95 -7.14 -9.37 -6.86
CA ASP A 95 -5.92 -9.64 -7.63
C ASP A 95 -4.69 -9.82 -6.71
N VAL A 96 -4.87 -9.64 -5.38
CA VAL A 96 -3.77 -9.69 -4.39
C VAL A 96 -3.07 -11.05 -4.37
N ASP A 97 -3.82 -12.14 -4.41
CA ASP A 97 -3.31 -13.52 -4.44
C ASP A 97 -2.46 -13.77 -5.69
N ASP A 98 -2.93 -13.35 -6.84
CA ASP A 98 -2.24 -13.45 -8.12
C ASP A 98 -0.92 -12.64 -8.13
N GLU A 99 -0.95 -11.39 -7.70
CA GLU A 99 0.20 -10.50 -7.69
C GLU A 99 1.32 -11.00 -6.75
N VAL A 100 0.94 -11.54 -5.59
CA VAL A 100 1.89 -12.14 -4.64
C VAL A 100 2.44 -13.47 -5.15
N THR A 101 1.60 -14.29 -5.79
CA THR A 101 2.00 -15.58 -6.38
C THR A 101 2.98 -15.39 -7.52
N LYS A 102 2.75 -14.43 -8.41
CA LYS A 102 3.65 -14.07 -9.52
C LYS A 102 4.95 -13.45 -9.04
N GLY A 103 4.98 -12.91 -7.82
CA GLY A 103 6.13 -12.18 -7.26
C GLY A 103 6.23 -10.74 -7.76
N ASP A 104 5.17 -10.18 -8.32
CA ASP A 104 5.07 -8.79 -8.74
C ASP A 104 4.91 -7.86 -7.52
N MET A 105 4.31 -8.40 -6.42
CA MET A 105 4.15 -7.71 -5.13
C MET A 105 4.72 -8.55 -3.98
N PRO A 106 5.52 -7.91 -3.06
CA PRO A 106 6.10 -6.57 -3.16
C PRO A 106 7.13 -6.47 -4.29
N PRO A 107 7.30 -5.28 -4.92
CA PRO A 107 8.25 -5.09 -6.02
C PRO A 107 9.69 -5.41 -5.58
N TRP A 108 10.46 -6.08 -6.44
CA TRP A 108 11.82 -6.53 -6.11
C TRP A 108 12.77 -5.37 -5.74
N PHE A 109 12.59 -4.18 -6.33
CA PHE A 109 13.42 -2.99 -6.06
C PHE A 109 13.07 -2.32 -4.71
N TYR A 110 11.91 -2.61 -4.14
CA TYR A 110 11.49 -2.14 -2.82
C TYR A 110 12.18 -2.93 -1.69
N LEU A 111 12.33 -4.24 -1.86
CA LEU A 111 12.80 -5.17 -0.83
C LEU A 111 14.20 -4.89 -0.27
N PRO A 112 15.19 -4.38 -1.04
CA PRO A 112 16.52 -4.09 -0.48
C PRO A 112 16.52 -3.09 0.66
N MET A 113 15.66 -2.08 0.58
CA MET A 113 15.55 -1.02 1.60
C MET A 113 14.47 -1.30 2.66
N HIS A 114 13.65 -2.35 2.45
CA HIS A 114 12.55 -2.75 3.33
C HIS A 114 12.63 -4.25 3.66
N PRO A 115 13.63 -4.66 4.47
CA PRO A 115 13.84 -6.08 4.75
C PRO A 115 12.65 -6.74 5.45
N ALA A 116 11.85 -5.98 6.21
CA ALA A 116 10.64 -6.48 6.85
C ALA A 116 9.55 -6.92 5.86
N ALA A 117 9.53 -6.36 4.65
CA ALA A 117 8.61 -6.75 3.58
C ALA A 117 9.00 -8.03 2.85
N ARG A 118 10.18 -8.60 3.15
CA ARG A 118 10.59 -9.90 2.61
C ARG A 118 9.85 -11.01 3.32
N LEU A 119 8.91 -11.60 2.60
CA LEU A 119 8.13 -12.72 3.11
C LEU A 119 8.83 -14.05 2.80
N SER A 120 8.84 -14.98 3.76
CA SER A 120 9.19 -16.39 3.51
C SER A 120 8.14 -17.05 2.61
N ALA A 121 8.42 -18.26 2.14
CA ALA A 121 7.46 -19.02 1.35
C ALA A 121 6.17 -19.32 2.16
N GLU A 122 6.34 -19.65 3.43
CA GLU A 122 5.24 -19.91 4.36
C GLU A 122 4.42 -18.64 4.64
N GLU A 123 5.09 -17.51 4.84
CA GLU A 123 4.45 -16.21 5.04
C GLU A 123 3.67 -15.74 3.79
N LYS A 124 4.22 -15.97 2.59
CA LYS A 124 3.52 -15.68 1.34
C LYS A 124 2.23 -16.51 1.23
N GLN A 125 2.32 -17.81 1.50
CA GLN A 125 1.15 -18.68 1.47
C GLN A 125 0.10 -18.24 2.50
N ALA A 126 0.53 -17.94 3.72
CA ALA A 126 -0.36 -17.47 4.78
C ALA A 126 -1.03 -16.13 4.41
N LEU A 127 -0.28 -15.22 3.76
CA LEU A 127 -0.82 -13.96 3.24
C LEU A 127 -1.87 -14.21 2.17
N ILE A 128 -1.59 -15.08 1.18
CA ILE A 128 -2.50 -15.44 0.10
C ILE A 128 -3.80 -16.02 0.67
N ASP A 129 -3.68 -17.02 1.56
CA ASP A 129 -4.85 -17.67 2.18
C ASP A 129 -5.70 -16.70 2.99
N GLY A 130 -5.04 -15.82 3.76
CA GLY A 130 -5.71 -14.81 4.56
C GLY A 130 -6.32 -13.69 3.72
N ALA A 131 -5.62 -13.24 2.67
CA ALA A 131 -6.14 -12.24 1.73
C ALA A 131 -7.38 -12.77 0.99
N THR A 132 -7.34 -14.01 0.50
CA THR A 132 -8.48 -14.66 -0.15
C THR A 132 -9.72 -14.69 0.74
N LYS A 133 -9.54 -14.98 2.04
CA LYS A 133 -10.65 -14.99 3.01
C LYS A 133 -11.16 -13.59 3.34
N SER A 134 -10.24 -12.62 3.48
CA SER A 134 -10.57 -11.26 3.92
C SER A 134 -11.06 -10.35 2.79
N LEU A 135 -10.52 -10.51 1.57
CA LEU A 135 -10.69 -9.60 0.44
C LEU A 135 -11.50 -10.19 -0.71
N GLY A 136 -11.74 -11.51 -0.70
CA GLY A 136 -12.53 -12.22 -1.72
C GLY A 136 -13.99 -11.75 -1.79
N PRO A 137 -14.84 -12.38 -2.64
CA PRO A 137 -16.25 -11.99 -2.83
C PRO A 137 -17.07 -11.93 -1.53
N GLN A 138 -16.65 -12.66 -0.50
CA GLN A 138 -17.26 -12.62 0.84
C GLN A 138 -16.69 -11.52 1.74
N GLY A 139 -15.49 -10.99 1.43
CA GLY A 139 -14.86 -9.87 2.11
C GLY A 139 -15.22 -8.51 1.50
N ALA A 140 -15.77 -8.47 0.28
CA ALA A 140 -16.41 -7.28 -0.26
C ALA A 140 -17.68 -7.01 0.56
N GLN A 141 -17.53 -6.26 1.64
CA GLN A 141 -18.62 -5.95 2.56
C GLN A 141 -19.76 -5.30 1.79
N GLU A 142 -20.92 -5.94 1.80
CA GLU A 142 -22.17 -5.19 1.76
C GLU A 142 -22.07 -4.07 2.82
N PRO A 143 -22.36 -2.82 2.46
CA PRO A 143 -22.45 -1.75 3.45
C PRO A 143 -23.36 -2.27 4.56
N SER A 144 -22.86 -2.31 5.79
CA SER A 144 -23.57 -2.86 6.95
C SER A 144 -24.98 -2.32 6.88
N ARG A 145 -25.96 -3.21 6.65
CA ARG A 145 -27.38 -2.86 6.85
C ARG A 145 -27.45 -2.37 8.27
N ARG A 146 -27.54 -1.06 8.43
CA ARG A 146 -27.85 -0.41 9.69
C ARG A 146 -28.99 -1.21 10.29
N ALA A 147 -28.73 -1.75 11.48
CA ALA A 147 -29.75 -2.36 12.28
C ALA A 147 -30.97 -1.44 12.21
N SER A 148 -32.01 -1.90 11.56
CA SER A 148 -33.28 -1.23 11.53
C SER A 148 -33.73 -1.12 12.98
N VAL A 149 -33.67 0.06 13.53
CA VAL A 149 -34.27 0.43 14.80
C VAL A 149 -35.74 0.08 14.66
N GLN A 150 -36.16 -1.01 15.28
CA GLN A 150 -37.58 -1.33 15.43
C GLN A 150 -38.19 -0.23 16.29
N PRO A 151 -39.26 0.41 15.85
CA PRO A 151 -39.99 1.34 16.71
C PRO A 151 -40.66 0.54 17.81
N VAL A 152 -40.32 0.89 19.06
CA VAL A 152 -41.02 0.37 20.25
C VAL A 152 -42.49 0.79 20.14
N SER A 153 -43.38 -0.18 19.90
CA SER A 153 -44.83 0.01 20.02
C SER A 153 -45.19 0.25 21.46
N LYS A 154 -45.91 1.36 21.69
CA LYS A 154 -46.61 1.62 22.96
C LYS A 154 -47.79 0.65 23.15
#